data_fe82771636729ba97067e475a34881cb
#
_entry.id   fe82771636729ba97067e475a34881cb
#
_cell.length_a   1.000
_cell.length_b   1.000
_cell.length_c   1.000
_cell.angle_alpha   90.00
_cell.angle_beta   90.00
_cell.angle_gamma   90.00
#
_symmetry.space_group_name_H-M   'P 1'
#
loop_
_entity.id
_entity.type
_entity.pdbx_description
1 polymer ?
#
loop_
_entity_poly.entity_id
_entity_poly.type
_entity_poly.pdbx_seq_one_letter_code
_entity_poly.pdbx_strand_id
1 'polypeptide(L)'
;MRRSLVTALALLLGTVAGRAACAQTLHQPKVAPGPREPDWDVVLKTRYGLSMFGDLLNPVKTTPQSTPALFRKAGPGPVTYRPVIALGLETVNRGGWYLPGSDVKSPDKHELWSYKFKNTTEDLAKNTNLPPPLAEGSSVSFAPPDQPFGLWISNDGLKDGGVFSQPQVVAAVNERLAKQPYKAMIYPNRDLATGRLVPHSYIIGWEYSTNDDFQDVVCQVDNVELVE
;
A
#
# COMPACT_ATOMS: atom_id res chain seq x y z
N MET A 1 26.28 -42.23 -65.69
CA MET A 1 26.27 -42.47 -64.25
C MET A 1 25.94 -41.17 -63.53
N ARG A 2 24.71 -40.97 -63.14
CA ARG A 2 24.24 -39.82 -62.36
C ARG A 2 24.00 -40.28 -60.92
N ARG A 3 24.72 -39.73 -59.94
CA ARG A 3 24.51 -39.95 -58.51
C ARG A 3 23.63 -38.84 -57.96
N SER A 4 22.41 -39.22 -57.51
CA SER A 4 21.51 -38.31 -56.83
C SER A 4 21.91 -38.19 -55.36
N LEU A 5 22.15 -36.98 -54.89
CA LEU A 5 22.30 -36.65 -53.50
C LEU A 5 20.90 -36.42 -52.92
N VAL A 6 20.50 -37.22 -51.93
CA VAL A 6 19.31 -37.00 -51.11
C VAL A 6 19.73 -36.26 -49.87
N THR A 7 19.34 -34.98 -49.79
CA THR A 7 19.56 -34.15 -48.61
C THR A 7 18.41 -34.37 -47.63
N ALA A 8 18.67 -35.00 -46.49
CA ALA A 8 17.73 -35.16 -45.42
C ALA A 8 17.67 -33.86 -44.58
N LEU A 9 16.55 -33.18 -44.61
CA LEU A 9 16.24 -32.01 -43.77
C LEU A 9 15.67 -32.48 -42.42
N ALA A 10 16.45 -32.47 -41.36
CA ALA A 10 16.01 -32.77 -40.04
C ALA A 10 15.29 -31.52 -39.45
N LEU A 11 13.95 -31.56 -39.32
CA LEU A 11 13.18 -30.56 -38.57
C LEU A 11 13.40 -30.79 -37.06
N LEU A 12 14.15 -29.91 -36.42
CA LEU A 12 14.16 -29.78 -34.97
C LEU A 12 12.89 -29.06 -34.51
N LEU A 13 11.89 -29.83 -34.07
CA LEU A 13 10.75 -29.33 -33.30
C LEU A 13 11.26 -29.00 -31.90
N GLY A 14 11.63 -27.73 -31.67
CA GLY A 14 11.87 -27.18 -30.37
C GLY A 14 10.55 -27.05 -29.62
N THR A 15 10.29 -27.93 -28.65
CA THR A 15 9.20 -27.79 -27.69
C THR A 15 9.51 -26.61 -26.78
N VAL A 16 8.95 -25.45 -27.09
CA VAL A 16 8.87 -24.34 -26.14
C VAL A 16 7.92 -24.77 -25.03
N ALA A 17 8.47 -25.32 -23.96
CA ALA A 17 7.74 -25.52 -22.71
C ALA A 17 7.41 -24.14 -22.15
N GLY A 18 6.26 -23.59 -22.56
CA GLY A 18 5.66 -22.42 -21.96
C GLY A 18 5.45 -22.71 -20.48
N ARG A 19 6.27 -22.14 -19.61
CA ARG A 19 5.95 -22.05 -18.19
C ARG A 19 4.66 -21.23 -18.12
N ALA A 20 3.53 -21.89 -17.92
CA ALA A 20 2.31 -21.25 -17.48
C ALA A 20 2.65 -20.59 -16.14
N ALA A 21 2.88 -19.28 -16.15
CA ALA A 21 2.89 -18.49 -14.94
C ALA A 21 1.52 -18.69 -14.32
N CYS A 22 1.48 -19.41 -13.21
CA CYS A 22 0.28 -19.56 -12.41
C CYS A 22 -0.13 -18.13 -12.02
N ALA A 23 -1.15 -17.59 -12.66
CA ALA A 23 -1.70 -16.30 -12.30
C ALA A 23 -2.19 -16.44 -10.85
N GLN A 24 -1.43 -15.92 -9.91
CA GLN A 24 -1.85 -15.85 -8.52
C GLN A 24 -3.10 -14.98 -8.50
N THR A 25 -4.25 -15.60 -8.23
CA THR A 25 -5.48 -14.86 -8.00
C THR A 25 -5.23 -13.99 -6.78
N LEU A 26 -5.19 -12.68 -6.96
CA LEU A 26 -5.06 -11.75 -5.85
C LEU A 26 -6.23 -11.95 -4.90
N HIS A 27 -5.92 -11.95 -3.62
CA HIS A 27 -6.95 -11.94 -2.59
C HIS A 27 -7.77 -10.64 -2.71
N GLN A 28 -9.08 -10.80 -2.87
CA GLN A 28 -10.00 -9.66 -2.83
C GLN A 28 -10.24 -9.27 -1.37
N PRO A 29 -9.96 -8.04 -0.96
CA PRO A 29 -10.26 -7.59 0.39
C PRO A 29 -11.76 -7.74 0.66
N LYS A 30 -12.12 -8.40 1.74
CA LYS A 30 -13.53 -8.55 2.16
C LYS A 30 -14.00 -7.39 3.00
N VAL A 31 -13.10 -6.58 3.48
CA VAL A 31 -13.29 -5.46 4.38
C VAL A 31 -14.46 -5.70 5.34
N ALA A 32 -14.13 -6.32 6.46
CA ALA A 32 -15.12 -6.66 7.49
C ALA A 32 -14.84 -5.84 8.75
N PRO A 33 -15.87 -5.30 9.43
CA PRO A 33 -15.68 -4.58 10.68
C PRO A 33 -15.10 -5.50 11.74
N GLY A 34 -14.08 -5.04 12.43
CA GLY A 34 -13.61 -5.66 13.66
C GLY A 34 -14.64 -5.50 14.78
N PRO A 35 -14.73 -6.43 15.75
CA PRO A 35 -15.75 -6.38 16.80
C PRO A 35 -15.62 -5.18 17.76
N ARG A 36 -14.54 -4.44 17.71
CA ARG A 36 -14.23 -3.29 18.59
C ARG A 36 -13.75 -2.05 17.85
N GLU A 37 -13.79 -2.06 16.54
CA GLU A 37 -13.27 -1.02 15.68
C GLU A 37 -14.37 -0.57 14.72
N PRO A 38 -14.40 0.72 14.30
CA PRO A 38 -15.40 1.19 13.35
C PRO A 38 -15.15 0.54 11.99
N ASP A 39 -16.21 0.30 11.24
CA ASP A 39 -16.13 -0.15 9.87
C ASP A 39 -15.35 0.86 9.02
N TRP A 40 -14.46 0.37 8.15
CA TRP A 40 -13.68 1.22 7.26
C TRP A 40 -14.56 2.10 6.35
N ASP A 41 -15.67 1.57 5.83
CA ASP A 41 -16.63 2.36 5.05
C ASP A 41 -17.24 3.50 5.85
N VAL A 42 -17.52 3.27 7.15
CA VAL A 42 -18.02 4.31 8.06
C VAL A 42 -16.96 5.38 8.27
N VAL A 43 -15.70 5.02 8.49
CA VAL A 43 -14.60 5.98 8.67
C VAL A 43 -14.44 6.83 7.40
N LEU A 44 -14.36 6.21 6.23
CA LEU A 44 -14.25 6.90 4.94
C LEU A 44 -15.39 7.88 4.71
N LYS A 45 -16.63 7.43 4.90
CA LYS A 45 -17.82 8.22 4.66
C LYS A 45 -17.94 9.39 5.64
N THR A 46 -17.73 9.14 6.92
CA THR A 46 -17.97 10.17 7.97
C THR A 46 -16.85 11.19 8.05
N ARG A 47 -15.60 10.80 7.75
CA ARG A 47 -14.43 11.69 7.90
C ARG A 47 -13.95 12.31 6.60
N TYR A 48 -14.23 11.67 5.47
CA TYR A 48 -13.69 12.10 4.17
C TYR A 48 -14.77 12.22 3.08
N GLY A 49 -16.02 11.81 3.36
CA GLY A 49 -17.07 11.82 2.34
C GLY A 49 -16.78 10.91 1.15
N LEU A 50 -16.07 9.81 1.39
CA LEU A 50 -15.61 8.86 0.38
C LEU A 50 -16.39 7.54 0.46
N SER A 51 -16.48 6.87 -0.67
CA SER A 51 -17.02 5.52 -0.83
C SER A 51 -15.88 4.52 -0.92
N MET A 52 -15.95 3.42 -0.16
CA MET A 52 -14.88 2.44 -0.03
C MET A 52 -14.39 1.87 -1.38
N PHE A 53 -15.28 1.53 -2.29
CA PHE A 53 -14.90 1.01 -3.61
C PHE A 53 -15.11 2.02 -4.75
N GLY A 54 -16.01 3.00 -4.57
CA GLY A 54 -16.30 4.00 -5.60
C GLY A 54 -15.20 5.02 -5.80
N ASP A 55 -14.49 5.38 -4.73
CA ASP A 55 -13.39 6.35 -4.75
C ASP A 55 -12.00 5.70 -4.65
N LEU A 56 -11.91 4.34 -4.67
CA LEU A 56 -10.65 3.61 -4.59
C LEU A 56 -9.80 3.83 -5.85
N LEU A 57 -8.56 4.31 -5.68
CA LEU A 57 -7.66 4.63 -6.78
C LEU A 57 -6.74 3.47 -7.20
N ASN A 58 -6.48 2.54 -6.30
CA ASN A 58 -5.67 1.34 -6.56
C ASN A 58 -6.49 0.06 -6.41
N PRO A 59 -7.51 -0.17 -7.23
CA PRO A 59 -8.37 -1.35 -7.12
C PRO A 59 -7.55 -2.64 -7.27
N VAL A 60 -8.01 -3.71 -6.63
CA VAL A 60 -7.41 -5.04 -6.79
C VAL A 60 -7.52 -5.45 -8.27
N LYS A 61 -6.38 -5.82 -8.86
CA LYS A 61 -6.28 -6.28 -10.25
C LYS A 61 -5.80 -7.73 -10.29
N THR A 62 -5.83 -8.34 -11.46
CA THR A 62 -5.42 -9.75 -11.66
C THR A 62 -3.96 -10.02 -11.34
N THR A 63 -3.12 -8.99 -11.37
CA THR A 63 -1.71 -9.08 -10.99
C THR A 63 -1.32 -7.92 -10.07
N PRO A 64 -0.48 -8.14 -9.06
CA PRO A 64 0.02 -7.08 -8.18
C PRO A 64 0.71 -5.94 -8.93
N GLN A 65 1.43 -6.27 -10.01
CA GLN A 65 2.21 -5.33 -10.81
C GLN A 65 1.35 -4.31 -11.57
N SER A 66 0.07 -4.66 -11.82
CA SER A 66 -0.87 -3.76 -12.50
C SER A 66 -1.62 -2.82 -11.55
N THR A 67 -1.34 -2.88 -10.25
CA THR A 67 -2.01 -2.04 -9.25
C THR A 67 -1.22 -0.75 -9.05
N PRO A 68 -1.80 0.43 -9.33
CA PRO A 68 -1.13 1.71 -9.06
C PRO A 68 -0.94 1.86 -7.55
N ALA A 69 0.29 2.07 -7.12
CA ALA A 69 0.65 2.08 -5.70
C ALA A 69 1.99 2.78 -5.41
N LEU A 70 2.53 3.46 -6.41
CA LEU A 70 3.69 4.33 -6.28
C LEU A 70 3.26 5.79 -6.40
N PHE A 71 4.08 6.65 -5.84
CA PHE A 71 3.87 8.09 -5.86
C PHE A 71 5.06 8.79 -6.49
N ARG A 72 4.81 9.97 -7.03
CA ARG A 72 5.83 10.94 -7.45
C ARG A 72 5.53 12.27 -6.80
N LYS A 73 6.56 13.04 -6.50
CA LYS A 73 6.39 14.39 -5.98
C LYS A 73 5.65 15.26 -7.01
N ALA A 74 4.62 15.99 -6.56
CA ALA A 74 3.75 16.77 -7.44
C ALA A 74 4.24 18.21 -7.69
N GLY A 75 4.84 18.85 -6.68
CA GLY A 75 5.20 20.27 -6.76
C GLY A 75 6.42 20.64 -5.91
N PRO A 76 6.77 21.92 -5.83
CA PRO A 76 7.85 22.39 -4.96
C PRO A 76 7.55 22.12 -3.49
N GLY A 77 8.57 22.11 -2.65
CA GLY A 77 8.44 21.81 -1.22
C GLY A 77 8.58 20.33 -0.88
N PRO A 78 8.54 19.95 0.39
CA PRO A 78 8.63 18.57 0.82
C PRO A 78 7.33 17.81 0.54
N VAL A 79 7.43 16.50 0.47
CA VAL A 79 6.31 15.58 0.61
C VAL A 79 6.03 15.41 2.10
N THR A 80 4.76 15.31 2.51
CA THR A 80 4.42 14.92 3.87
C THR A 80 3.74 13.56 3.88
N TYR A 81 4.08 12.71 4.85
CA TYR A 81 3.44 11.44 5.10
C TYR A 81 3.29 11.23 6.60
N ARG A 82 2.04 11.13 7.07
CA ARG A 82 1.74 11.10 8.50
C ARG A 82 0.59 10.16 8.83
N PRO A 83 0.60 9.49 9.99
CA PRO A 83 -0.57 8.81 10.50
C PRO A 83 -1.61 9.85 10.96
N VAL A 84 -2.89 9.59 10.70
CA VAL A 84 -4.02 10.45 11.13
C VAL A 84 -5.00 9.71 12.03
N ILE A 85 -5.05 8.37 11.95
CA ILE A 85 -5.81 7.49 12.83
C ILE A 85 -4.98 6.22 13.06
N ALA A 86 -5.03 5.67 14.27
CA ALA A 86 -4.33 4.45 14.68
C ALA A 86 -5.29 3.55 15.46
N LEU A 87 -5.87 2.53 14.83
CA LEU A 87 -6.81 1.59 15.45
C LEU A 87 -6.23 0.18 15.65
N GLY A 88 -5.11 -0.12 15.01
CA GLY A 88 -4.45 -1.41 15.10
C GLY A 88 -3.82 -1.71 16.47
N LEU A 89 -2.74 -2.46 16.49
CA LEU A 89 -2.09 -2.87 17.73
C LEU A 89 -1.39 -1.71 18.44
N GLU A 90 -1.54 -1.63 19.78
CA GLU A 90 -0.85 -0.67 20.65
C GLU A 90 0.60 -1.11 20.93
N THR A 91 1.37 -1.33 19.90
CA THR A 91 2.80 -1.56 19.95
C THR A 91 3.52 -0.47 19.17
N VAL A 92 4.84 -0.54 19.00
CA VAL A 92 5.53 0.47 18.20
C VAL A 92 5.17 0.28 16.73
N ASN A 93 4.51 1.29 16.20
CA ASN A 93 4.18 1.42 14.78
C ASN A 93 5.21 2.35 14.14
N ARG A 94 5.62 2.04 12.91
CA ARG A 94 6.55 2.85 12.11
C ARG A 94 6.00 3.05 10.73
N GLY A 95 6.42 4.13 10.10
CA GLY A 95 6.13 4.35 8.71
C GLY A 95 7.14 5.24 8.03
N GLY A 96 7.14 5.16 6.71
CA GLY A 96 8.07 5.89 5.89
C GLY A 96 7.87 5.62 4.41
N TRP A 97 8.91 5.86 3.65
CA TRP A 97 8.92 5.68 2.21
C TRP A 97 10.03 4.73 1.77
N TYR A 98 9.96 4.23 0.55
CA TYR A 98 11.00 3.37 -0.01
C TYR A 98 11.16 3.63 -1.52
N LEU A 99 12.36 3.31 -2.00
CA LEU A 99 12.62 3.30 -3.44
C LEU A 99 12.39 1.89 -3.99
N PRO A 100 11.59 1.76 -5.08
CA PRO A 100 11.51 0.51 -5.81
C PRO A 100 12.90 0.19 -6.40
N GLY A 101 13.46 -0.93 -6.01
CA GLY A 101 14.75 -1.41 -6.52
C GLY A 101 14.60 -2.51 -7.55
N SER A 102 15.72 -2.96 -8.10
CA SER A 102 15.79 -4.16 -8.95
C SER A 102 15.47 -5.44 -8.16
N ASP A 103 15.68 -5.44 -6.84
CA ASP A 103 15.30 -6.51 -5.93
C ASP A 103 14.11 -6.10 -5.06
N VAL A 104 12.94 -6.64 -5.37
CA VAL A 104 11.71 -6.42 -4.60
C VAL A 104 11.78 -6.98 -3.18
N LYS A 105 12.73 -7.87 -2.88
CA LYS A 105 12.90 -8.46 -1.53
C LYS A 105 13.68 -7.54 -0.59
N SER A 106 14.39 -6.57 -1.13
CA SER A 106 15.22 -5.64 -0.36
C SER A 106 14.96 -4.19 -0.76
N PRO A 107 13.75 -3.66 -0.53
CA PRO A 107 13.45 -2.26 -0.82
C PRO A 107 14.31 -1.33 0.05
N ASP A 108 14.79 -0.25 -0.56
CA ASP A 108 15.54 0.79 0.16
C ASP A 108 14.56 1.64 0.98
N LYS A 109 14.45 1.30 2.28
CA LYS A 109 13.48 1.88 3.21
C LYS A 109 14.07 3.05 4.01
N HIS A 110 13.29 4.12 4.10
CA HIS A 110 13.56 5.30 4.91
C HIS A 110 12.44 5.46 5.94
N GLU A 111 12.77 5.31 7.22
CA GLU A 111 11.82 5.57 8.31
C GLU A 111 11.63 7.07 8.48
N LEU A 112 10.40 7.51 8.68
CA LEU A 112 10.05 8.89 8.95
C LEU A 112 9.56 9.08 10.38
N TRP A 113 8.65 8.22 10.81
CA TRP A 113 7.97 8.37 12.07
C TRP A 113 7.71 7.03 12.75
N SER A 114 7.59 7.11 14.07
CA SER A 114 7.08 6.03 14.88
C SER A 114 6.14 6.56 15.96
N TYR A 115 5.29 5.68 16.47
CA TYR A 115 4.41 5.95 17.61
C TYR A 115 4.06 4.66 18.34
N LYS A 116 3.64 4.79 19.63
CA LYS A 116 3.03 3.72 20.40
C LYS A 116 1.72 4.25 20.97
N PHE A 117 0.65 4.06 20.22
CA PHE A 117 -0.66 4.60 20.55
C PHE A 117 -1.76 3.81 19.84
N LYS A 118 -2.96 3.78 20.43
CA LYS A 118 -4.17 3.27 19.79
C LYS A 118 -5.32 4.22 20.07
N ASN A 119 -5.97 4.66 19.00
CA ASN A 119 -7.23 5.39 19.10
C ASN A 119 -8.37 4.47 19.52
N THR A 120 -9.31 5.01 20.26
CA THR A 120 -10.58 4.35 20.59
C THR A 120 -11.68 4.79 19.62
N THR A 121 -12.78 4.05 19.58
CA THR A 121 -13.98 4.47 18.85
C THR A 121 -14.50 5.82 19.35
N GLU A 122 -14.32 6.10 20.66
CA GLU A 122 -14.71 7.36 21.26
C GLU A 122 -13.82 8.52 20.78
N ASP A 123 -12.50 8.30 20.64
CA ASP A 123 -11.60 9.31 20.08
C ASP A 123 -12.03 9.71 18.66
N LEU A 124 -12.41 8.74 17.84
CA LEU A 124 -12.92 9.01 16.50
C LEU A 124 -14.22 9.80 16.53
N ALA A 125 -15.17 9.39 17.38
CA ALA A 125 -16.48 10.03 17.48
C ALA A 125 -16.38 11.48 17.98
N LYS A 126 -15.48 11.74 18.93
CA LYS A 126 -15.27 13.07 19.54
C LYS A 126 -14.17 13.90 18.86
N ASN A 127 -13.47 13.34 17.89
CA ASN A 127 -12.29 13.96 17.26
C ASN A 127 -11.20 14.35 18.28
N THR A 128 -10.96 13.49 19.26
CA THR A 128 -9.94 13.66 20.30
C THR A 128 -8.76 12.73 20.04
N ASN A 129 -7.57 13.10 20.53
CA ASN A 129 -6.33 12.32 20.38
C ASN A 129 -5.98 11.97 18.91
N LEU A 130 -6.38 12.81 17.99
CA LEU A 130 -6.09 12.69 16.56
C LEU A 130 -5.29 13.90 16.08
N PRO A 131 -4.20 13.69 15.33
CA PRO A 131 -3.53 12.41 15.01
C PRO A 131 -2.87 11.76 16.24
N PRO A 132 -2.42 10.49 16.15
CA PRO A 132 -1.68 9.86 17.23
C PRO A 132 -0.37 10.63 17.53
N PRO A 133 0.04 10.73 18.81
CA PRO A 133 1.28 11.42 19.18
C PRO A 133 2.49 10.64 18.66
N LEU A 134 3.37 11.33 17.95
CA LEU A 134 4.59 10.73 17.39
C LEU A 134 5.70 10.68 18.45
N ALA A 135 6.60 9.69 18.32
CA ALA A 135 7.78 9.58 19.14
C ALA A 135 8.77 10.73 18.82
N GLU A 136 9.63 11.04 19.82
CA GLU A 136 10.71 12.01 19.65
C GLU A 136 11.61 11.62 18.46
N GLY A 137 12.06 12.60 17.70
CA GLY A 137 12.88 12.41 16.50
C GLY A 137 12.11 12.04 15.24
N SER A 138 10.80 11.81 15.33
CA SER A 138 9.96 11.59 14.14
C SER A 138 9.87 12.83 13.27
N SER A 139 9.80 12.62 11.95
CA SER A 139 9.47 13.65 10.95
C SER A 139 8.32 13.17 10.09
N VAL A 140 7.41 14.06 9.73
CA VAL A 140 6.36 13.75 8.75
C VAL A 140 6.71 14.26 7.35
N SER A 141 7.83 14.96 7.19
CA SER A 141 8.24 15.59 5.95
C SER A 141 9.53 15.00 5.42
N PHE A 142 9.61 14.82 4.10
CA PHE A 142 10.80 14.33 3.42
C PHE A 142 10.91 14.87 1.99
N ALA A 143 12.11 14.77 1.43
CA ALA A 143 12.38 15.14 0.04
C ALA A 143 12.79 13.87 -0.72
N PRO A 144 11.87 13.18 -1.40
CA PRO A 144 12.22 12.03 -2.21
C PRO A 144 13.07 12.47 -3.42
N PRO A 145 13.89 11.58 -3.98
CA PRO A 145 14.53 11.83 -5.27
C PRO A 145 13.49 11.99 -6.38
N ASP A 146 13.91 12.54 -7.54
CA ASP A 146 13.03 12.74 -8.70
C ASP A 146 12.77 11.41 -9.44
N GLN A 147 12.16 10.48 -8.73
CA GLN A 147 11.71 9.17 -9.25
C GLN A 147 10.51 8.66 -8.44
N PRO A 148 9.74 7.70 -8.96
CA PRO A 148 8.67 7.09 -8.20
C PRO A 148 9.15 6.44 -6.91
N PHE A 149 8.38 6.57 -5.84
CA PHE A 149 8.62 5.96 -4.54
C PHE A 149 7.35 5.32 -4.00
N GLY A 150 7.50 4.35 -3.12
CA GLY A 150 6.39 3.75 -2.39
C GLY A 150 6.36 4.19 -0.93
N LEU A 151 5.27 3.84 -0.25
CA LEU A 151 5.08 4.06 1.18
C LEU A 151 5.00 2.72 1.90
N TRP A 152 5.39 2.70 3.17
CA TRP A 152 5.36 1.50 3.98
C TRP A 152 4.98 1.82 5.42
N ILE A 153 4.48 0.80 6.11
CA ILE A 153 4.29 0.80 7.57
C ILE A 153 4.74 -0.54 8.16
N SER A 154 5.01 -0.57 9.45
CA SER A 154 5.27 -1.81 10.19
C SER A 154 4.78 -1.70 11.63
N ASN A 155 4.65 -2.86 12.28
CA ASN A 155 4.26 -2.96 13.68
C ASN A 155 5.10 -4.01 14.38
N ASP A 156 5.76 -3.66 15.49
CA ASP A 156 6.66 -4.55 16.23
C ASP A 156 5.96 -5.78 16.81
N GLY A 157 4.65 -5.70 17.05
CA GLY A 157 3.86 -6.83 17.53
C GLY A 157 3.75 -7.99 16.55
N LEU A 158 3.94 -7.73 15.25
CA LEU A 158 3.81 -8.73 14.19
C LEU A 158 5.15 -9.34 13.77
N LYS A 159 6.28 -8.73 14.10
CA LYS A 159 7.66 -9.22 13.87
C LYS A 159 7.92 -9.65 12.41
N ASP A 160 7.25 -9.05 11.46
CA ASP A 160 7.42 -9.30 10.04
C ASP A 160 7.95 -8.05 9.32
N GLY A 161 8.33 -8.20 8.07
CA GLY A 161 9.00 -7.13 7.29
C GLY A 161 8.17 -5.87 7.06
N GLY A 162 6.95 -5.80 7.60
CA GLY A 162 6.00 -4.72 7.40
C GLY A 162 5.16 -4.90 6.14
N VAL A 163 4.37 -3.86 5.82
CA VAL A 163 3.51 -3.81 4.63
C VAL A 163 3.86 -2.58 3.80
N PHE A 164 3.68 -2.71 2.49
CA PHE A 164 4.12 -1.75 1.49
C PHE A 164 2.94 -1.37 0.60
N SER A 165 2.97 -0.17 0.03
CA SER A 165 1.93 0.25 -0.91
C SER A 165 1.85 -0.66 -2.14
N GLN A 166 2.98 -1.26 -2.56
CA GLN A 166 3.01 -2.20 -3.68
C GLN A 166 2.78 -3.65 -3.20
N PRO A 167 1.73 -4.34 -3.67
CA PRO A 167 1.47 -5.73 -3.29
C PRO A 167 2.60 -6.70 -3.61
N GLN A 168 3.32 -6.52 -4.73
CA GLN A 168 4.45 -7.38 -5.08
C GLN A 168 5.61 -7.29 -4.09
N VAL A 169 5.82 -6.13 -3.47
CA VAL A 169 6.83 -5.96 -2.42
C VAL A 169 6.37 -6.66 -1.14
N VAL A 170 5.10 -6.53 -0.76
CA VAL A 170 4.52 -7.26 0.38
C VAL A 170 4.69 -8.77 0.18
N ALA A 171 4.34 -9.29 -0.98
CA ALA A 171 4.46 -10.73 -1.28
C ALA A 171 5.90 -11.24 -1.23
N ALA A 172 6.88 -10.39 -1.56
CA ALA A 172 8.29 -10.76 -1.59
C ALA A 172 8.97 -10.66 -0.22
N VAL A 173 8.55 -9.70 0.63
CA VAL A 173 9.20 -9.37 1.91
C VAL A 173 8.50 -10.04 3.09
N ASN A 174 7.19 -10.24 3.00
CA ASN A 174 6.35 -10.73 4.11
C ASN A 174 5.70 -12.06 3.74
N GLU A 175 6.34 -13.18 4.13
CA GLU A 175 5.86 -14.54 3.82
C GLU A 175 4.45 -14.81 4.35
N ARG A 176 4.11 -14.26 5.53
CA ARG A 176 2.78 -14.42 6.14
C ARG A 176 1.67 -13.84 5.27
N LEU A 177 1.96 -12.74 4.56
CA LEU A 177 1.02 -12.02 3.73
C LEU A 177 1.16 -12.32 2.23
N ALA A 178 2.06 -13.22 1.83
CA ALA A 178 2.32 -13.50 0.42
C ALA A 178 1.10 -13.92 -0.39
N LYS A 179 0.10 -14.54 0.27
CA LYS A 179 -1.18 -14.93 -0.36
C LYS A 179 -2.23 -13.81 -0.35
N GLN A 180 -2.05 -12.76 0.46
CA GLN A 180 -2.93 -11.62 0.63
C GLN A 180 -2.12 -10.32 0.63
N PRO A 181 -1.38 -10.00 -0.44
CA PRO A 181 -0.38 -8.95 -0.42
C PRO A 181 -0.96 -7.52 -0.60
N TYR A 182 -2.25 -7.40 -0.89
CA TYR A 182 -2.92 -6.11 -1.02
C TYR A 182 -3.21 -5.55 0.37
N LYS A 183 -2.40 -4.60 0.84
CA LYS A 183 -2.40 -4.11 2.22
C LYS A 183 -2.53 -2.59 2.36
N ALA A 184 -2.73 -1.89 1.25
CA ALA A 184 -2.96 -0.46 1.21
C ALA A 184 -4.14 -0.13 0.29
N MET A 185 -5.16 0.55 0.81
CA MET A 185 -6.25 1.13 0.02
C MET A 185 -6.03 2.64 -0.10
N ILE A 186 -5.87 3.14 -1.31
CA ILE A 186 -5.50 4.53 -1.61
C ILE A 186 -6.72 5.29 -2.16
N TYR A 187 -7.00 6.44 -1.57
CA TYR A 187 -8.13 7.30 -1.92
C TYR A 187 -7.67 8.74 -2.15
N PRO A 188 -8.39 9.51 -2.97
CA PRO A 188 -8.17 10.95 -3.04
C PRO A 188 -8.56 11.57 -1.69
N ASN A 189 -7.81 12.54 -1.20
CA ASN A 189 -8.25 13.30 -0.03
C ASN A 189 -9.39 14.26 -0.41
N ARG A 190 -10.36 14.41 0.47
CA ARG A 190 -11.51 15.30 0.28
C ARG A 190 -11.71 16.16 1.51
N ASP A 191 -11.84 17.45 1.30
CA ASP A 191 -12.30 18.37 2.34
C ASP A 191 -13.79 18.14 2.61
N LEU A 192 -14.11 17.66 3.81
CA LEU A 192 -15.48 17.27 4.17
C LEU A 192 -16.43 18.46 4.20
N ALA A 193 -15.94 19.67 4.58
CA ALA A 193 -16.78 20.85 4.70
C ALA A 193 -17.24 21.38 3.33
N THR A 194 -16.37 21.27 2.32
CA THR A 194 -16.64 21.78 0.97
C THR A 194 -17.03 20.68 -0.03
N GLY A 195 -16.77 19.42 0.31
CA GLY A 195 -16.93 18.27 -0.58
C GLY A 195 -15.91 18.24 -1.74
N ARG A 196 -14.93 19.13 -1.76
CA ARG A 196 -13.94 19.25 -2.84
C ARG A 196 -12.75 18.33 -2.60
N LEU A 197 -12.20 17.79 -3.70
CA LEU A 197 -10.92 17.09 -3.65
C LEU A 197 -9.80 18.06 -3.27
N VAL A 198 -8.90 17.60 -2.40
CA VAL A 198 -7.67 18.31 -2.06
C VAL A 198 -6.60 17.87 -3.07
N PRO A 199 -6.12 18.78 -3.94
CA PRO A 199 -5.14 18.41 -4.97
C PRO A 199 -3.86 17.82 -4.36
N HIS A 200 -3.31 16.81 -5.02
CA HIS A 200 -2.03 16.18 -4.65
C HIS A 200 -1.99 15.64 -3.21
N SER A 201 -3.16 15.24 -2.69
CA SER A 201 -3.33 14.71 -1.34
C SER A 201 -4.16 13.42 -1.38
N TYR A 202 -3.72 12.41 -0.61
CA TYR A 202 -4.35 11.10 -0.59
C TYR A 202 -4.49 10.59 0.84
N ILE A 203 -5.53 9.78 1.06
CA ILE A 203 -5.77 9.02 2.28
C ILE A 203 -5.45 7.56 1.98
N ILE A 204 -4.72 6.91 2.88
CA ILE A 204 -4.32 5.51 2.74
C ILE A 204 -4.79 4.75 3.97
N GLY A 205 -5.66 3.77 3.76
CA GLY A 205 -6.00 2.78 4.76
C GLY A 205 -5.04 1.60 4.70
N TRP A 206 -4.45 1.24 5.83
CA TRP A 206 -3.48 0.17 5.94
C TRP A 206 -4.00 -1.01 6.74
N GLU A 207 -3.62 -2.20 6.32
CA GLU A 207 -3.90 -3.48 6.95
C GLU A 207 -2.60 -4.23 7.26
N TYR A 208 -2.30 -4.50 8.54
CA TYR A 208 -1.11 -5.27 8.93
C TYR A 208 -1.31 -6.77 8.82
N SER A 209 -2.54 -7.24 8.95
CA SER A 209 -2.87 -8.63 9.18
C SER A 209 -3.63 -9.26 8.00
N THR A 210 -4.49 -10.20 8.28
CA THR A 210 -5.25 -10.99 7.31
C THR A 210 -6.76 -10.87 7.46
N ASN A 211 -7.23 -10.00 8.36
CA ASN A 211 -8.64 -9.70 8.56
C ASN A 211 -9.21 -8.72 7.53
N ASP A 212 -8.33 -7.96 6.85
CA ASP A 212 -8.67 -7.06 5.74
C ASP A 212 -9.70 -5.99 6.14
N ASP A 213 -9.50 -5.34 7.30
CA ASP A 213 -10.35 -4.26 7.76
C ASP A 213 -9.84 -2.84 7.41
N PHE A 214 -8.57 -2.72 7.02
CA PHE A 214 -7.90 -1.54 6.43
C PHE A 214 -7.93 -0.26 7.26
N GLN A 215 -8.27 -0.33 8.54
CA GLN A 215 -8.21 0.82 9.44
C GLN A 215 -7.15 0.70 10.53
N ASP A 216 -6.30 -0.32 10.50
CA ASP A 216 -5.19 -0.48 11.45
C ASP A 216 -4.40 0.83 11.61
N VAL A 217 -4.03 1.43 10.49
CA VAL A 217 -3.46 2.78 10.43
C VAL A 217 -4.05 3.51 9.23
N VAL A 218 -4.60 4.69 9.45
CA VAL A 218 -4.96 5.59 8.36
C VAL A 218 -3.89 6.67 8.26
N CYS A 219 -3.32 6.81 7.08
CA CYS A 219 -2.31 7.83 6.80
C CYS A 219 -2.82 8.84 5.77
N GLN A 220 -2.25 10.04 5.85
CA GLN A 220 -2.38 11.06 4.80
C GLN A 220 -1.01 11.30 4.17
N VAL A 221 -0.97 11.42 2.85
CA VAL A 221 0.20 11.85 2.09
C VAL A 221 -0.16 13.05 1.23
N ASP A 222 0.70 14.09 1.26
CA ASP A 222 0.47 15.33 0.53
C ASP A 222 1.66 15.69 -0.35
N ASN A 223 1.40 16.52 -1.38
CA ASN A 223 2.35 16.96 -2.40
C ASN A 223 2.87 15.82 -3.26
N VAL A 224 1.97 14.90 -3.63
CA VAL A 224 2.28 13.74 -4.48
C VAL A 224 1.25 13.55 -5.60
N GLU A 225 1.64 12.81 -6.62
CA GLU A 225 0.77 12.23 -7.64
C GLU A 225 0.90 10.71 -7.60
N LEU A 226 -0.22 10.01 -7.72
CA LEU A 226 -0.23 8.55 -7.86
C LEU A 226 0.25 8.18 -9.26
N VAL A 227 1.23 7.28 -9.35
CA VAL A 227 1.77 6.80 -10.63
C VAL A 227 0.88 5.67 -11.13
N GLU A 228 0.40 5.78 -12.35
CA GLU A 228 -0.40 4.78 -13.06
C GLU A 228 0.43 3.60 -13.61
#